data_9da614b29f4e844ad2ee6ed563be8036
#
_entry.id   9da614b29f4e844ad2ee6ed563be8036
#
_cell.length_a   1.000
_cell.length_b   1.000
_cell.length_c   1.000
_cell.angle_alpha   90.00
_cell.angle_beta   90.00
_cell.angle_gamma   90.00
#
_symmetry.space_group_name_H-M   'P 1'
#
loop_
_entity.id
_entity.type
_entity.pdbx_description
1 polymer ?
#
loop_
_entity_poly.entity_id
_entity_poly.type
_entity_poly.pdbx_seq_one_letter_code
_entity_poly.pdbx_strand_id
1 'polypeptide(L)'
;MFQAAILRKKKKIEIHNFNFPQKLRCDQVLIKIKYAGICGSQIMEYLGKRGKDFYLPHCFGHEAVGKVFAIGKRVTKVKIGDKVILSWIKGKGLDFGGFTLKNTKKEKINFGPISALSSHVIACENRVFLKPDKMNYLEAVLYGCAVPTGAGIVLNQLKKIRENTKVCLIGVGGVGNAALLALLKKKCQIYIVENNNYKLKFLKKFNLKILKNNFELRKHSNFFDICVETSGSAKMIEKSLDLIHPSGMVVFASHPPKGDYIKINPHHLIQGKKIFGSWGGCCHLDKDIQKIFKFFDYKNTFIKNSKIKKYSLNKISLAIEEVLKGKVNRAIIKF
;
A
#
# COMPACT_ATOMS: atom_id res chain seq x y z
N MET A 1 -20.67 19.25 7.60
CA MET A 1 -20.87 18.15 6.64
C MET A 1 -19.51 17.72 6.07
N PHE A 2 -19.37 16.48 5.62
CA PHE A 2 -18.18 15.97 4.94
C PHE A 2 -18.57 15.12 3.73
N GLN A 3 -17.63 14.95 2.80
CA GLN A 3 -17.83 14.18 1.56
C GLN A 3 -17.01 12.89 1.60
N ALA A 4 -17.58 11.82 1.02
CA ALA A 4 -16.91 10.54 0.88
C ALA A 4 -17.19 9.90 -0.49
N ALA A 5 -16.20 9.17 -1.02
CA ALA A 5 -16.36 8.34 -2.20
C ALA A 5 -16.91 6.96 -1.79
N ILE A 6 -18.05 6.61 -2.34
CA ILE A 6 -18.79 5.40 -2.02
C ILE A 6 -18.75 4.42 -3.19
N LEU A 7 -18.22 3.23 -2.95
CA LEU A 7 -18.33 2.12 -3.88
C LEU A 7 -19.75 1.55 -3.80
N ARG A 8 -20.56 1.77 -4.85
CA ARG A 8 -21.95 1.32 -4.92
C ARG A 8 -22.07 -0.12 -5.40
N LYS A 9 -21.29 -0.43 -6.40
CA LYS A 9 -21.12 -1.74 -7.01
C LYS A 9 -19.83 -1.75 -7.83
N LYS A 10 -19.47 -2.94 -8.35
CA LYS A 10 -18.32 -3.09 -9.25
C LYS A 10 -18.28 -1.95 -10.28
N LYS A 11 -17.14 -1.25 -10.35
CA LYS A 11 -16.85 -0.13 -11.26
C LYS A 11 -17.76 1.10 -11.13
N LYS A 12 -18.53 1.23 -10.03
CA LYS A 12 -19.39 2.38 -9.81
C LYS A 12 -19.09 3.05 -8.47
N ILE A 13 -18.55 4.27 -8.53
CA ILE A 13 -18.29 5.15 -7.39
C ILE A 13 -19.17 6.37 -7.48
N GLU A 14 -19.71 6.77 -6.35
CA GLU A 14 -20.51 8.00 -6.17
C GLU A 14 -19.94 8.80 -5.01
N ILE A 15 -20.08 10.13 -5.07
CA ILE A 15 -19.70 11.01 -3.96
C ILE A 15 -20.96 11.36 -3.19
N HIS A 16 -20.91 11.09 -1.89
CA HIS A 16 -22.01 11.35 -0.98
C HIS A 16 -21.61 12.35 0.10
N ASN A 17 -22.59 13.13 0.57
CA ASN A 17 -22.46 14.03 1.69
C ASN A 17 -22.99 13.37 2.96
N PHE A 18 -22.33 13.64 4.07
CA PHE A 18 -22.67 13.14 5.41
C PHE A 18 -22.66 14.27 6.41
N ASN A 19 -23.56 14.25 7.36
CA ASN A 19 -23.47 15.10 8.54
C ASN A 19 -22.43 14.52 9.50
N PHE A 20 -21.76 15.37 10.27
CA PHE A 20 -20.96 14.91 11.39
C PHE A 20 -21.83 14.21 12.42
N PRO A 21 -21.35 13.14 13.06
CA PRO A 21 -22.06 12.55 14.18
C PRO A 21 -22.15 13.59 15.31
N GLN A 22 -23.29 13.67 15.96
CA GLN A 22 -23.48 14.58 17.11
C GLN A 22 -22.50 14.27 18.26
N LYS A 23 -22.13 12.99 18.40
CA LYS A 23 -21.18 12.50 19.42
C LYS A 23 -20.38 11.35 18.86
N LEU A 24 -19.05 11.39 19.09
CA LEU A 24 -18.20 10.24 18.82
C LEU A 24 -18.39 9.16 19.90
N ARG A 25 -18.27 7.90 19.51
CA ARG A 25 -18.10 6.83 20.48
C ARG A 25 -16.80 7.03 21.26
N CYS A 26 -16.73 6.43 22.44
CA CYS A 26 -15.58 6.61 23.34
C CYS A 26 -14.23 6.16 22.73
N ASP A 27 -14.25 5.31 21.73
CA ASP A 27 -13.12 4.64 21.07
C ASP A 27 -12.80 5.18 19.67
N GLN A 28 -13.48 6.23 19.22
CA GLN A 28 -13.34 6.79 17.87
C GLN A 28 -12.42 8.00 17.81
N VAL A 29 -11.73 8.14 16.67
CA VAL A 29 -10.93 9.32 16.33
C VAL A 29 -11.51 9.92 15.04
N LEU A 30 -11.91 11.18 15.06
CA LEU A 30 -12.33 11.93 13.88
C LEU A 30 -11.14 12.74 13.36
N ILE A 31 -10.79 12.54 12.11
CA ILE A 31 -9.61 13.14 11.46
C ILE A 31 -10.06 13.95 10.24
N LYS A 32 -9.66 15.21 10.15
CA LYS A 32 -9.76 16.02 8.92
C LYS A 32 -8.63 15.62 7.98
N ILE A 33 -8.98 15.08 6.83
CA ILE A 33 -8.01 14.55 5.86
C ILE A 33 -7.44 15.66 4.99
N LYS A 34 -6.16 15.60 4.72
CA LYS A 34 -5.46 16.46 3.75
C LYS A 34 -5.17 15.72 2.45
N TYR A 35 -4.74 14.46 2.56
CA TYR A 35 -4.49 13.59 1.40
C TYR A 35 -4.89 12.16 1.73
N ALA A 36 -5.47 11.47 0.75
CA ALA A 36 -5.71 10.03 0.78
C ALA A 36 -5.10 9.38 -0.47
N GLY A 37 -4.50 8.20 -0.30
CA GLY A 37 -3.90 7.45 -1.41
C GLY A 37 -4.86 6.44 -2.02
N ILE A 38 -4.68 6.17 -3.32
CA ILE A 38 -5.33 5.06 -4.02
C ILE A 38 -4.29 3.96 -4.23
N CYS A 39 -4.51 2.82 -3.58
CA CYS A 39 -3.65 1.64 -3.66
C CYS A 39 -4.16 0.64 -4.70
N GLY A 40 -3.29 -0.26 -5.17
CA GLY A 40 -3.67 -1.37 -6.05
C GLY A 40 -4.78 -2.26 -5.48
N SER A 41 -4.87 -2.40 -4.15
CA SER A 41 -5.95 -3.16 -3.50
C SER A 41 -7.34 -2.52 -3.68
N GLN A 42 -7.44 -1.17 -3.65
CA GLN A 42 -8.69 -0.48 -4.00
C GLN A 42 -9.05 -0.67 -5.47
N ILE A 43 -8.05 -0.75 -6.35
CA ILE A 43 -8.29 -1.06 -7.76
C ILE A 43 -8.89 -2.46 -7.90
N MET A 44 -8.37 -3.46 -7.19
CA MET A 44 -8.90 -4.83 -7.18
C MET A 44 -10.32 -4.89 -6.62
N GLU A 45 -10.59 -4.13 -5.56
CA GLU A 45 -11.91 -3.97 -4.95
C GLU A 45 -12.90 -3.32 -5.92
N TYR A 46 -12.55 -2.18 -6.52
CA TYR A 46 -13.33 -1.49 -7.56
C TYR A 46 -13.65 -2.39 -8.75
N LEU A 47 -12.71 -3.25 -9.18
CA LEU A 47 -12.91 -4.20 -10.27
C LEU A 47 -13.67 -5.46 -9.84
N GLY A 48 -14.02 -5.63 -8.56
CA GLY A 48 -14.67 -6.83 -8.02
C GLY A 48 -13.78 -8.08 -8.07
N LYS A 49 -12.45 -7.92 -8.11
CA LYS A 49 -11.48 -9.01 -8.18
C LYS A 49 -11.09 -9.56 -6.79
N ARG A 50 -11.63 -9.01 -5.71
CA ARG A 50 -11.44 -9.52 -4.32
C ARG A 50 -12.52 -10.50 -3.88
N GLY A 51 -13.44 -10.91 -4.79
CA GLY A 51 -14.58 -11.77 -4.53
C GLY A 51 -15.85 -10.98 -4.23
N LYS A 52 -16.89 -11.65 -3.69
CA LYS A 52 -18.16 -11.04 -3.33
C LYS A 52 -17.93 -10.04 -2.19
N ASP A 53 -18.36 -8.81 -2.40
CA ASP A 53 -18.27 -7.75 -1.40
C ASP A 53 -19.62 -7.63 -0.67
N PHE A 54 -19.65 -8.09 0.56
CA PHE A 54 -20.86 -8.09 1.41
C PHE A 54 -21.14 -6.75 2.09
N TYR A 55 -20.23 -5.77 1.94
CA TYR A 55 -20.33 -4.47 2.59
C TYR A 55 -20.86 -3.36 1.69
N LEU A 56 -21.15 -3.65 0.41
CA LEU A 56 -21.71 -2.67 -0.51
C LEU A 56 -23.09 -2.16 -0.05
N PRO A 57 -23.39 -0.84 -0.15
CA PRO A 57 -22.48 0.23 -0.51
C PRO A 57 -21.58 0.65 0.66
N HIS A 58 -20.30 0.95 0.37
CA HIS A 58 -19.39 1.37 1.44
C HIS A 58 -18.41 2.47 1.00
N CYS A 59 -17.94 3.24 1.97
CA CYS A 59 -16.78 4.11 1.79
C CYS A 59 -15.51 3.28 1.86
N PHE A 60 -14.60 3.46 0.93
CA PHE A 60 -13.38 2.67 0.82
C PHE A 60 -12.11 3.52 0.92
N GLY A 61 -10.94 2.89 0.79
CA GLY A 61 -9.64 3.52 1.03
C GLY A 61 -9.07 3.18 2.40
N HIS A 62 -7.73 3.09 2.49
CA HIS A 62 -7.07 2.60 3.70
C HIS A 62 -5.74 3.29 4.02
N GLU A 63 -5.41 4.37 3.33
CA GLU A 63 -4.21 5.17 3.57
C GLU A 63 -4.54 6.66 3.41
N ALA A 64 -4.23 7.44 4.42
CA ALA A 64 -4.45 8.87 4.42
C ALA A 64 -3.50 9.59 5.38
N VAL A 65 -3.51 10.91 5.32
CA VAL A 65 -2.85 11.78 6.27
C VAL A 65 -3.75 12.99 6.54
N GLY A 66 -3.79 13.40 7.80
CA GLY A 66 -4.66 14.49 8.21
C GLY A 66 -4.30 15.05 9.58
N LYS A 67 -5.25 15.76 10.17
CA LYS A 67 -5.16 16.34 11.51
C LYS A 67 -6.33 15.84 12.36
N VAL A 68 -6.05 15.41 13.57
CA VAL A 68 -7.08 14.99 14.52
C VAL A 68 -8.01 16.16 14.81
N PHE A 69 -9.29 15.99 14.58
CA PHE A 69 -10.33 16.99 14.73
C PHE A 69 -11.10 16.81 16.05
N ALA A 70 -11.42 15.55 16.39
CA ALA A 70 -12.06 15.20 17.67
C ALA A 70 -11.69 13.76 18.06
N ILE A 71 -11.79 13.45 19.35
CA ILE A 71 -11.50 12.13 19.92
C ILE A 71 -12.60 11.70 20.90
N GLY A 72 -12.82 10.40 20.97
CA GLY A 72 -13.65 9.78 22.01
C GLY A 72 -12.95 9.75 23.38
N LYS A 73 -13.72 9.66 24.46
CA LYS A 73 -13.22 9.78 25.84
C LYS A 73 -12.16 8.74 26.25
N ARG A 74 -12.10 7.59 25.60
CA ARG A 74 -11.14 6.49 25.91
C ARG A 74 -9.90 6.50 25.01
N VAL A 75 -9.85 7.40 24.02
CA VAL A 75 -8.69 7.53 23.13
C VAL A 75 -7.53 8.17 23.92
N THR A 76 -6.38 7.52 23.89
CA THR A 76 -5.17 7.94 24.63
C THR A 76 -3.96 8.12 23.74
N LYS A 77 -3.95 7.52 22.56
CA LYS A 77 -2.79 7.49 21.66
C LYS A 77 -2.51 8.80 20.94
N VAL A 78 -3.56 9.59 20.70
CA VAL A 78 -3.50 10.87 19.97
C VAL A 78 -4.38 11.92 20.65
N LYS A 79 -4.07 13.19 20.43
CA LYS A 79 -4.85 14.35 20.91
C LYS A 79 -5.34 15.22 19.77
N ILE A 80 -6.34 16.05 20.05
CA ILE A 80 -6.85 17.02 19.08
C ILE A 80 -5.71 17.92 18.60
N GLY A 81 -5.63 18.12 17.30
CA GLY A 81 -4.58 18.91 16.67
C GLY A 81 -3.39 18.10 16.16
N ASP A 82 -3.20 16.86 16.60
CA ASP A 82 -2.10 16.01 16.12
C ASP A 82 -2.17 15.78 14.61
N LYS A 83 -1.01 15.81 13.96
CA LYS A 83 -0.83 15.44 12.56
C LYS A 83 -0.61 13.94 12.49
N VAL A 84 -1.48 13.23 11.76
CA VAL A 84 -1.53 11.76 11.80
C VAL A 84 -1.55 11.13 10.43
N ILE A 85 -0.96 9.93 10.36
CA ILE A 85 -1.04 8.99 9.24
C ILE A 85 -2.08 7.94 9.59
N LEU A 86 -2.95 7.61 8.64
CA LEU A 86 -3.92 6.53 8.75
C LEU A 86 -3.47 5.34 7.91
N SER A 87 -3.59 4.14 8.48
CA SER A 87 -3.17 2.90 7.83
C SER A 87 -4.12 1.74 8.08
N TRP A 88 -4.19 0.82 7.11
CA TRP A 88 -4.86 -0.46 7.27
C TRP A 88 -4.09 -1.43 8.21
N ILE A 89 -2.78 -1.24 8.37
CA ILE A 89 -1.95 -2.04 9.29
C ILE A 89 -2.31 -1.66 10.72
N LYS A 90 -2.64 -2.64 11.53
CA LYS A 90 -2.98 -2.44 12.94
C LYS A 90 -1.74 -2.06 13.74
N GLY A 91 -1.88 -1.03 14.59
CA GLY A 91 -0.95 -0.70 15.66
C GLY A 91 -1.59 -0.94 17.03
N LYS A 92 -1.04 -0.29 18.04
CA LYS A 92 -1.62 -0.24 19.40
C LYS A 92 -2.84 0.67 19.41
N GLY A 93 -3.72 0.48 20.40
CA GLY A 93 -4.90 1.29 20.63
C GLY A 93 -6.22 0.54 20.43
N LEU A 94 -7.32 1.25 20.60
CA LEU A 94 -8.68 0.71 20.56
C LEU A 94 -9.11 0.33 19.14
N ASP A 95 -9.88 -0.75 19.02
CA ASP A 95 -10.48 -1.22 17.77
C ASP A 95 -12.00 -1.43 17.96
N PHE A 96 -12.80 -0.71 17.21
CA PHE A 96 -14.27 -0.83 17.23
C PHE A 96 -14.85 -1.54 16.01
N GLY A 97 -14.01 -1.97 15.05
CA GLY A 97 -14.46 -2.59 13.81
C GLY A 97 -15.06 -1.60 12.81
N GLY A 98 -16.03 -2.07 12.02
CA GLY A 98 -16.79 -1.22 11.09
C GLY A 98 -18.02 -0.59 11.77
N PHE A 99 -18.63 0.37 11.06
CA PHE A 99 -19.85 1.04 11.48
C PHE A 99 -20.66 1.52 10.24
N THR A 100 -21.85 2.05 10.46
CA THR A 100 -22.68 2.62 9.40
C THR A 100 -22.99 4.07 9.69
N LEU A 101 -23.08 4.89 8.63
CA LEU A 101 -23.63 6.24 8.69
C LEU A 101 -24.77 6.37 7.67
N LYS A 102 -25.72 7.26 7.96
CA LYS A 102 -26.70 7.69 6.97
C LYS A 102 -26.15 8.92 6.23
N ASN A 103 -26.22 8.89 4.90
CA ASN A 103 -25.92 10.07 4.08
C ASN A 103 -27.04 11.11 4.21
N THR A 104 -26.89 12.26 3.55
CA THR A 104 -27.90 13.34 3.57
C THR A 104 -29.24 12.92 2.95
N LYS A 105 -29.27 11.84 2.15
CA LYS A 105 -30.48 11.21 1.59
C LYS A 105 -31.02 10.07 2.46
N LYS A 106 -30.57 9.96 3.71
CA LYS A 106 -30.96 8.94 4.72
C LYS A 106 -30.59 7.48 4.34
N GLU A 107 -29.77 7.26 3.31
CA GLU A 107 -29.30 5.94 2.92
C GLU A 107 -28.20 5.46 3.86
N LYS A 108 -28.26 4.20 4.30
CA LYS A 108 -27.22 3.56 5.11
C LYS A 108 -26.00 3.20 4.26
N ILE A 109 -24.83 3.67 4.67
CA ILE A 109 -23.53 3.41 4.02
C ILE A 109 -22.60 2.79 5.05
N ASN A 110 -21.92 1.73 4.65
CA ASN A 110 -20.96 1.06 5.50
C ASN A 110 -19.59 1.78 5.49
N PHE A 111 -18.96 1.82 6.65
CA PHE A 111 -17.60 2.32 6.87
C PHE A 111 -16.80 1.26 7.62
N GLY A 112 -15.59 1.00 7.17
CA GLY A 112 -14.65 0.12 7.86
C GLY A 112 -13.97 0.80 9.05
N PRO A 113 -13.07 0.10 9.76
CA PRO A 113 -12.25 0.66 10.84
C PRO A 113 -11.34 1.79 10.36
N ILE A 114 -11.22 1.93 9.06
CA ILE A 114 -10.65 3.04 8.30
C ILE A 114 -11.33 3.09 6.93
N SER A 115 -11.82 4.27 6.53
CA SER A 115 -12.42 4.53 5.22
C SER A 115 -11.88 5.85 4.68
N ALA A 116 -10.69 5.77 4.07
CA ALA A 116 -9.80 6.92 3.89
C ALA A 116 -10.19 7.87 2.73
N LEU A 117 -11.01 7.43 1.76
CA LEU A 117 -11.42 8.28 0.64
C LEU A 117 -12.61 9.18 1.01
N SER A 118 -12.42 9.95 2.08
CA SER A 118 -13.36 10.90 2.64
C SER A 118 -12.64 12.14 3.15
N SER A 119 -13.28 13.31 3.11
CA SER A 119 -12.69 14.56 3.62
C SER A 119 -12.53 14.56 5.15
N HIS A 120 -13.34 13.76 5.86
CA HIS A 120 -13.19 13.46 7.27
C HIS A 120 -13.39 11.97 7.49
N VAL A 121 -12.54 11.38 8.30
CA VAL A 121 -12.53 9.94 8.59
C VAL A 121 -12.74 9.71 10.06
N ILE A 122 -13.71 8.84 10.38
CA ILE A 122 -13.83 8.25 11.71
C ILE A 122 -13.03 6.95 11.66
N ALA A 123 -11.94 6.88 12.42
CA ALA A 123 -11.05 5.73 12.43
C ALA A 123 -10.94 5.12 13.83
N CYS A 124 -10.62 3.83 13.90
CA CYS A 124 -10.15 3.18 15.11
C CYS A 124 -8.81 3.76 15.53
N GLU A 125 -8.59 3.92 16.83
CA GLU A 125 -7.33 4.44 17.38
C GLU A 125 -6.11 3.65 16.90
N ASN A 126 -6.21 2.32 16.80
CA ASN A 126 -5.15 1.45 16.33
C ASN A 126 -4.82 1.57 14.82
N ARG A 127 -5.54 2.43 14.10
CA ARG A 127 -5.29 2.76 12.68
C ARG A 127 -4.66 4.14 12.50
N VAL A 128 -4.42 4.85 13.61
CA VAL A 128 -3.95 6.24 13.62
C VAL A 128 -2.54 6.29 14.20
N PHE A 129 -1.61 6.94 13.50
CA PHE A 129 -0.19 7.01 13.84
C PHE A 129 0.31 8.44 13.75
N LEU A 130 1.12 8.89 14.70
CA LEU A 130 1.71 10.23 14.66
C LEU A 130 2.59 10.39 13.41
N LYS A 131 2.39 11.48 12.70
CA LYS A 131 3.23 11.86 11.57
C LYS A 131 4.55 12.45 12.10
N PRO A 132 5.73 11.95 11.66
CA PRO A 132 7.00 12.59 12.00
C PRO A 132 7.03 14.07 11.58
N ASP A 133 7.52 14.97 12.44
CA ASP A 133 7.44 16.41 12.18
C ASP A 133 8.12 16.86 10.90
N LYS A 134 9.32 16.37 10.63
CA LYS A 134 10.09 16.67 9.41
C LYS A 134 9.50 16.04 8.12
N MET A 135 8.55 15.12 8.24
CA MET A 135 7.90 14.49 7.09
C MET A 135 6.82 15.42 6.55
N ASN A 136 6.81 15.71 5.24
CA ASN A 136 5.71 16.45 4.65
C ASN A 136 4.46 15.57 4.49
N TYR A 137 3.28 16.20 4.34
CA TYR A 137 2.01 15.48 4.24
C TYR A 137 1.92 14.56 3.03
N LEU A 138 2.51 14.97 1.89
CA LEU A 138 2.44 14.17 0.67
C LEU A 138 3.32 12.92 0.75
N GLU A 139 4.46 13.00 1.45
CA GLU A 139 5.27 11.83 1.81
C GLU A 139 4.51 10.94 2.80
N ALA A 140 3.93 11.55 3.82
CA ALA A 140 3.27 10.85 4.92
C ALA A 140 2.12 9.95 4.48
N VAL A 141 1.33 10.35 3.46
CA VAL A 141 0.24 9.50 2.96
C VAL A 141 0.74 8.16 2.44
N LEU A 142 1.95 8.09 1.87
CA LEU A 142 2.55 6.86 1.36
C LEU A 142 2.94 5.89 2.47
N TYR A 143 3.18 6.42 3.69
CA TYR A 143 3.45 5.61 4.89
C TYR A 143 2.19 4.94 5.46
N GLY A 144 1.01 5.25 4.94
CA GLY A 144 -0.23 4.54 5.28
C GLY A 144 -0.31 3.13 4.69
N CYS A 145 0.46 2.82 3.63
CA CYS A 145 0.38 1.51 2.97
C CYS A 145 1.67 1.13 2.25
N ALA A 146 1.98 1.76 1.11
CA ALA A 146 2.99 1.29 0.16
C ALA A 146 4.40 1.30 0.75
N VAL A 147 4.77 2.34 1.49
CA VAL A 147 6.12 2.49 2.04
C VAL A 147 6.41 1.44 3.13
N PRO A 148 5.58 1.27 4.17
CA PRO A 148 5.85 0.22 5.14
C PRO A 148 5.81 -1.17 4.51
N THR A 149 4.91 -1.44 3.57
CA THR A 149 4.85 -2.74 2.91
C THR A 149 6.12 -3.02 2.11
N GLY A 150 6.55 -2.12 1.23
CA GLY A 150 7.70 -2.35 0.35
C GLY A 150 9.05 -2.21 1.06
N ALA A 151 9.28 -1.11 1.78
CA ALA A 151 10.51 -0.91 2.53
C ALA A 151 10.61 -1.89 3.72
N GLY A 152 9.48 -2.26 4.33
CA GLY A 152 9.42 -3.24 5.41
C GLY A 152 9.88 -4.63 4.98
N ILE A 153 9.55 -5.09 3.76
CA ILE A 153 10.12 -6.33 3.21
C ILE A 153 11.65 -6.29 3.32
N VAL A 154 12.26 -5.22 2.85
CA VAL A 154 13.73 -5.08 2.81
C VAL A 154 14.33 -4.94 4.20
N LEU A 155 13.68 -4.20 5.10
CA LEU A 155 14.23 -3.87 6.42
C LEU A 155 13.92 -4.91 7.50
N ASN A 156 12.78 -5.60 7.38
CA ASN A 156 12.31 -6.51 8.42
C ASN A 156 12.44 -7.99 8.03
N GLN A 157 12.24 -8.35 6.74
CA GLN A 157 12.28 -9.73 6.27
C GLN A 157 13.60 -10.10 5.59
N LEU A 158 14.22 -9.18 4.84
CA LEU A 158 15.46 -9.40 4.09
C LEU A 158 16.69 -8.87 4.85
N LYS A 159 16.90 -9.33 6.08
CA LYS A 159 17.92 -8.77 6.99
C LYS A 159 19.37 -8.91 6.51
N LYS A 160 19.69 -9.90 5.65
CA LYS A 160 21.07 -10.26 5.26
C LYS A 160 21.43 -9.84 3.83
N ILE A 161 20.92 -8.70 3.34
CA ILE A 161 21.30 -8.18 2.03
C ILE A 161 22.71 -7.56 2.11
N ARG A 162 23.61 -8.00 1.21
CA ARG A 162 24.97 -7.48 1.02
C ARG A 162 25.13 -6.91 -0.40
N GLU A 163 26.24 -6.26 -0.69
CA GLU A 163 26.51 -5.63 -2.01
C GLU A 163 26.48 -6.62 -3.19
N ASN A 164 26.94 -7.86 -2.98
CA ASN A 164 26.94 -8.92 -3.99
C ASN A 164 25.60 -9.69 -4.08
N THR A 165 24.63 -9.44 -3.18
CA THR A 165 23.33 -10.11 -3.21
C THR A 165 22.58 -9.74 -4.48
N LYS A 166 22.17 -10.74 -5.26
CA LYS A 166 21.41 -10.59 -6.49
C LYS A 166 19.91 -10.62 -6.19
N VAL A 167 19.24 -9.50 -6.36
CA VAL A 167 17.81 -9.37 -6.06
C VAL A 167 17.02 -9.15 -7.34
N CYS A 168 16.03 -9.99 -7.60
CA CYS A 168 15.03 -9.78 -8.63
C CYS A 168 13.79 -9.12 -8.01
N LEU A 169 13.47 -7.89 -8.43
CA LEU A 169 12.23 -7.20 -8.05
C LEU A 169 11.22 -7.27 -9.19
N ILE A 170 10.09 -7.89 -8.94
CA ILE A 170 9.03 -8.12 -9.91
C ILE A 170 7.86 -7.17 -9.63
N GLY A 171 7.58 -6.30 -10.61
CA GLY A 171 6.57 -5.25 -10.51
C GLY A 171 7.05 -4.02 -9.75
N VAL A 172 6.98 -2.84 -10.37
CA VAL A 172 7.35 -1.56 -9.76
C VAL A 172 6.12 -0.64 -9.66
N GLY A 173 5.12 -1.13 -8.92
CA GLY A 173 3.98 -0.33 -8.44
C GLY A 173 4.35 0.47 -7.18
N GLY A 174 3.36 0.89 -6.39
CA GLY A 174 3.64 1.62 -5.15
C GLY A 174 4.52 0.85 -4.16
N VAL A 175 4.19 -0.42 -3.91
CA VAL A 175 4.95 -1.30 -3.00
C VAL A 175 6.33 -1.63 -3.58
N GLY A 176 6.39 -2.04 -4.86
CA GLY A 176 7.65 -2.37 -5.51
C GLY A 176 8.61 -1.17 -5.62
N ASN A 177 8.09 0.04 -5.85
CA ASN A 177 8.92 1.24 -5.84
C ASN A 177 9.50 1.53 -4.44
N ALA A 178 8.72 1.30 -3.38
CA ALA A 178 9.23 1.44 -2.01
C ALA A 178 10.31 0.39 -1.69
N ALA A 179 10.11 -0.86 -2.12
CA ALA A 179 11.13 -1.91 -2.02
C ALA A 179 12.39 -1.54 -2.83
N LEU A 180 12.23 -1.06 -4.07
CA LEU A 180 13.35 -0.62 -4.92
C LEU A 180 14.21 0.43 -4.23
N LEU A 181 13.61 1.49 -3.70
CA LEU A 181 14.34 2.57 -3.04
C LEU A 181 15.10 2.06 -1.79
N ALA A 182 14.52 1.12 -1.06
CA ALA A 182 15.19 0.49 0.07
C ALA A 182 16.35 -0.42 -0.37
N LEU A 183 16.19 -1.20 -1.45
CA LEU A 183 17.25 -2.04 -2.05
C LEU A 183 18.42 -1.21 -2.59
N LEU A 184 18.11 -0.09 -3.27
CA LEU A 184 19.14 0.84 -3.75
C LEU A 184 20.02 1.36 -2.59
N LYS A 185 19.42 1.64 -1.45
CA LYS A 185 20.15 2.08 -0.25
C LYS A 185 20.98 0.96 0.40
N LYS A 186 20.63 -0.32 0.13
CA LYS A 186 21.41 -1.51 0.53
C LYS A 186 22.59 -1.83 -0.41
N LYS A 187 22.69 -1.13 -1.55
CA LYS A 187 23.75 -1.29 -2.57
C LYS A 187 23.89 -2.71 -3.14
N CYS A 188 22.84 -3.53 -3.11
CA CYS A 188 22.82 -4.86 -3.73
C CYS A 188 22.65 -4.79 -5.26
N GLN A 189 22.86 -5.92 -5.95
CA GLN A 189 22.64 -6.05 -7.38
C GLN A 189 21.15 -6.21 -7.69
N ILE A 190 20.52 -5.22 -8.34
CA ILE A 190 19.08 -5.19 -8.55
C ILE A 190 18.76 -5.45 -10.02
N TYR A 191 17.89 -6.42 -10.24
CA TYR A 191 17.28 -6.76 -11.52
C TYR A 191 15.78 -6.51 -11.42
N ILE A 192 15.20 -5.90 -12.45
CA ILE A 192 13.78 -5.51 -12.46
C ILE A 192 13.03 -6.30 -13.51
N VAL A 193 11.87 -6.84 -13.15
CA VAL A 193 10.87 -7.36 -14.08
C VAL A 193 9.67 -6.42 -14.07
N GLU A 194 9.48 -5.69 -15.16
CA GLU A 194 8.36 -4.76 -15.36
C GLU A 194 8.01 -4.72 -16.86
N ASN A 195 6.73 -4.72 -17.19
CA ASN A 195 6.24 -4.71 -18.57
C ASN A 195 5.49 -3.42 -18.95
N ASN A 196 5.21 -2.54 -17.98
CA ASN A 196 4.52 -1.29 -18.25
C ASN A 196 5.48 -0.20 -18.74
N ASN A 197 5.29 0.27 -19.99
CA ASN A 197 6.17 1.25 -20.63
C ASN A 197 6.29 2.58 -19.85
N TYR A 198 5.23 3.04 -19.18
CA TYR A 198 5.29 4.27 -18.39
C TYR A 198 6.20 4.11 -17.16
N LYS A 199 6.17 2.93 -16.52
CA LYS A 199 7.03 2.61 -15.39
C LYS A 199 8.47 2.36 -15.83
N LEU A 200 8.68 1.68 -16.96
CA LEU A 200 10.01 1.48 -17.56
C LEU A 200 10.70 2.82 -17.88
N LYS A 201 9.98 3.80 -18.45
CA LYS A 201 10.50 5.15 -18.66
C LYS A 201 10.97 5.81 -17.36
N PHE A 202 10.20 5.65 -16.29
CA PHE A 202 10.54 6.18 -14.96
C PHE A 202 11.79 5.49 -14.37
N LEU A 203 11.99 4.18 -14.61
CA LEU A 203 13.11 3.41 -14.07
C LEU A 203 14.47 3.76 -14.71
N LYS A 204 14.48 4.34 -15.91
CA LYS A 204 15.72 4.71 -16.62
C LYS A 204 16.68 5.57 -15.79
N LYS A 205 16.17 6.38 -14.87
CA LYS A 205 16.97 7.25 -14.00
C LYS A 205 17.83 6.51 -12.96
N PHE A 206 17.60 5.21 -12.76
CA PHE A 206 18.27 4.43 -11.71
C PHE A 206 19.39 3.51 -12.22
N ASN A 207 19.67 3.49 -13.53
CA ASN A 207 20.67 2.61 -14.14
C ASN A 207 20.56 1.14 -13.70
N LEU A 208 19.35 0.55 -13.86
CA LEU A 208 19.01 -0.80 -13.39
C LEU A 208 19.04 -1.82 -14.54
N LYS A 209 19.34 -3.07 -14.24
CA LYS A 209 19.20 -4.19 -15.17
C LYS A 209 17.73 -4.58 -15.27
N ILE A 210 17.12 -4.39 -16.46
CA ILE A 210 15.69 -4.66 -16.69
C ILE A 210 15.55 -5.91 -17.55
N LEU A 211 14.81 -6.90 -17.03
CA LEU A 211 14.48 -8.14 -17.73
C LEU A 211 13.10 -7.97 -18.38
N LYS A 212 13.05 -7.92 -19.72
CA LYS A 212 11.88 -7.44 -20.46
C LYS A 212 10.95 -8.56 -20.96
N ASN A 213 11.45 -9.78 -21.08
CA ASN A 213 10.70 -10.88 -21.69
C ASN A 213 11.03 -12.25 -21.08
N ASN A 214 10.25 -13.25 -21.47
CA ASN A 214 10.42 -14.61 -20.96
C ASN A 214 11.77 -15.24 -21.32
N PHE A 215 12.41 -14.84 -22.41
CA PHE A 215 13.72 -15.34 -22.80
C PHE A 215 14.80 -14.87 -21.83
N GLU A 216 14.81 -13.58 -21.50
CA GLU A 216 15.74 -13.03 -20.50
C GLU A 216 15.50 -13.64 -19.12
N LEU A 217 14.24 -13.87 -18.74
CA LEU A 217 13.91 -14.56 -17.49
C LEU A 217 14.44 -16.01 -17.46
N ARG A 218 14.32 -16.75 -18.56
CA ARG A 218 14.84 -18.13 -18.66
C ARG A 218 16.36 -18.19 -18.51
N LYS A 219 17.11 -17.22 -19.08
CA LYS A 219 18.55 -17.13 -18.92
C LYS A 219 18.98 -16.88 -17.47
N HIS A 220 18.08 -16.40 -16.62
CA HIS A 220 18.32 -16.16 -15.20
C HIS A 220 17.68 -17.23 -14.30
N SER A 221 17.42 -18.44 -14.81
CA SER A 221 16.97 -19.57 -13.98
C SER A 221 18.03 -19.92 -12.93
N ASN A 222 17.60 -20.15 -11.68
CA ASN A 222 18.47 -20.42 -10.52
C ASN A 222 19.61 -19.40 -10.30
N PHE A 223 19.35 -18.13 -10.60
CA PHE A 223 20.37 -17.09 -10.61
C PHE A 223 20.33 -16.14 -9.40
N PHE A 224 19.14 -15.87 -8.86
CA PHE A 224 18.95 -14.87 -7.82
C PHE A 224 19.00 -15.47 -6.42
N ASP A 225 19.55 -14.71 -5.47
CA ASP A 225 19.48 -15.02 -4.05
C ASP A 225 18.07 -14.76 -3.51
N ILE A 226 17.43 -13.69 -4.03
CA ILE A 226 16.15 -13.19 -3.55
C ILE A 226 15.27 -12.75 -4.73
N CYS A 227 14.01 -13.14 -4.71
CA CYS A 227 12.96 -12.51 -5.51
C CYS A 227 11.97 -11.78 -4.60
N VAL A 228 11.70 -10.50 -4.90
CA VAL A 228 10.65 -9.70 -4.26
C VAL A 228 9.52 -9.51 -5.27
N GLU A 229 8.37 -10.14 -5.04
CA GLU A 229 7.24 -10.12 -5.96
C GLU A 229 6.16 -9.14 -5.46
N THR A 230 5.81 -8.16 -6.31
CA THR A 230 4.83 -7.11 -6.00
C THR A 230 3.88 -6.80 -7.17
N SER A 231 3.80 -7.69 -8.18
CA SER A 231 2.98 -7.46 -9.37
C SER A 231 1.50 -7.82 -9.20
N GLY A 232 1.17 -8.73 -8.30
CA GLY A 232 -0.18 -9.26 -8.09
C GLY A 232 -0.55 -10.41 -9.02
N SER A 233 0.43 -11.04 -9.65
CA SER A 233 0.23 -12.16 -10.57
C SER A 233 0.63 -13.49 -9.91
N ALA A 234 -0.33 -14.42 -9.74
CA ALA A 234 -0.04 -15.78 -9.27
C ALA A 234 1.05 -16.44 -10.11
N LYS A 235 0.97 -16.31 -11.46
CA LYS A 235 1.97 -16.83 -12.39
C LYS A 235 3.37 -16.25 -12.15
N MET A 236 3.49 -14.98 -11.73
CA MET A 236 4.80 -14.39 -11.43
C MET A 236 5.32 -14.84 -10.07
N ILE A 237 4.45 -15.14 -9.11
CA ILE A 237 4.85 -15.77 -7.84
C ILE A 237 5.44 -17.16 -8.12
N GLU A 238 4.77 -17.98 -8.95
CA GLU A 238 5.29 -19.29 -9.38
C GLU A 238 6.65 -19.15 -10.07
N LYS A 239 6.73 -18.25 -11.06
CA LYS A 239 7.95 -18.00 -11.84
C LYS A 239 9.12 -17.54 -10.97
N SER A 240 8.87 -16.85 -9.88
CA SER A 240 9.91 -16.41 -8.94
C SER A 240 10.71 -17.57 -8.35
N LEU A 241 10.07 -18.73 -8.16
CA LEU A 241 10.76 -19.94 -7.67
C LEU A 241 11.74 -20.54 -8.69
N ASP A 242 11.44 -20.42 -10.00
CA ASP A 242 12.39 -20.84 -11.03
C ASP A 242 13.62 -19.93 -11.08
N LEU A 243 13.47 -18.65 -10.74
CA LEU A 243 14.52 -17.65 -10.86
C LEU A 243 15.53 -17.69 -9.72
N ILE A 244 15.13 -18.10 -8.52
CA ILE A 244 16.05 -18.18 -7.38
C ILE A 244 16.87 -19.46 -7.40
N HIS A 245 18.14 -19.41 -6.95
CA HIS A 245 19.01 -20.57 -6.80
C HIS A 245 18.54 -21.48 -5.64
N PRO A 246 19.03 -22.72 -5.53
CA PRO A 246 18.84 -23.55 -4.34
C PRO A 246 19.19 -22.77 -3.06
N SER A 247 18.37 -22.86 -2.02
CA SER A 247 18.45 -22.08 -0.77
C SER A 247 18.09 -20.58 -0.90
N GLY A 248 17.76 -20.08 -2.09
CA GLY A 248 17.25 -18.72 -2.29
C GLY A 248 15.84 -18.51 -1.71
N MET A 249 15.38 -17.27 -1.70
CA MET A 249 14.04 -16.96 -1.17
C MET A 249 13.19 -16.07 -2.07
N VAL A 250 11.90 -16.35 -2.08
CA VAL A 250 10.85 -15.51 -2.65
C VAL A 250 10.07 -14.85 -1.52
N VAL A 251 9.92 -13.53 -1.58
CA VAL A 251 8.99 -12.78 -0.71
C VAL A 251 7.97 -12.08 -1.59
N PHE A 252 6.67 -12.37 -1.40
CA PHE A 252 5.61 -11.72 -2.15
C PHE A 252 4.66 -10.93 -1.25
N ALA A 253 4.23 -9.74 -1.71
CA ALA A 253 3.36 -8.83 -0.97
C ALA A 253 2.10 -8.43 -1.74
N SER A 254 1.95 -8.95 -2.94
CA SER A 254 0.80 -8.66 -3.80
C SER A 254 -0.31 -9.69 -3.57
N HIS A 255 -1.55 -9.25 -3.82
CA HIS A 255 -2.71 -10.12 -3.76
C HIS A 255 -3.17 -10.46 -5.17
N PRO A 256 -3.03 -11.69 -5.65
CA PRO A 256 -3.73 -12.17 -6.84
C PRO A 256 -5.25 -12.03 -6.70
N PRO A 257 -6.02 -12.03 -7.80
CA PRO A 257 -7.47 -12.11 -7.75
C PRO A 257 -7.96 -13.27 -6.87
N LYS A 258 -9.10 -13.11 -6.21
CA LYS A 258 -9.71 -14.22 -5.44
C LYS A 258 -10.02 -15.38 -6.38
N GLY A 259 -9.59 -16.57 -6.01
CA GLY A 259 -9.72 -17.80 -6.81
C GLY A 259 -8.48 -18.15 -7.62
N ASP A 260 -7.52 -17.23 -7.74
CA ASP A 260 -6.22 -17.58 -8.30
C ASP A 260 -5.41 -18.33 -7.23
N TYR A 261 -4.81 -19.43 -7.66
CA TYR A 261 -3.91 -20.28 -6.85
C TYR A 261 -2.52 -20.26 -7.46
N ILE A 262 -1.53 -20.56 -6.65
CA ILE A 262 -0.16 -20.83 -7.10
C ILE A 262 0.10 -22.33 -7.09
N LYS A 263 0.74 -22.83 -8.16
CA LYS A 263 1.19 -24.21 -8.27
C LYS A 263 2.70 -24.25 -8.03
N ILE A 264 3.13 -25.04 -7.06
CA ILE A 264 4.54 -25.14 -6.69
C ILE A 264 5.00 -26.58 -6.92
N ASN A 265 6.05 -26.75 -7.72
CA ASN A 265 6.73 -28.06 -7.82
C ASN A 265 7.42 -28.31 -6.47
N PRO A 266 7.09 -29.42 -5.77
CA PRO A 266 7.70 -29.75 -4.47
C PRO A 266 9.22 -29.80 -4.51
N HIS A 267 9.81 -30.16 -5.67
CA HIS A 267 11.25 -30.22 -5.86
C HIS A 267 11.98 -28.89 -5.54
N HIS A 268 11.32 -27.75 -5.82
CA HIS A 268 11.86 -26.45 -5.42
C HIS A 268 12.09 -26.35 -3.90
N LEU A 269 11.13 -26.86 -3.12
CA LEU A 269 11.19 -26.81 -1.66
C LEU A 269 12.22 -27.81 -1.13
N ILE A 270 12.32 -29.01 -1.74
CA ILE A 270 13.33 -30.03 -1.42
C ILE A 270 14.74 -29.48 -1.66
N GLN A 271 14.94 -28.68 -2.70
CA GLN A 271 16.21 -27.99 -2.97
C GLN A 271 16.52 -26.85 -1.98
N GLY A 272 15.68 -26.61 -0.99
CA GLY A 272 15.87 -25.58 0.04
C GLY A 272 15.41 -24.18 -0.40
N LYS A 273 14.76 -24.01 -1.54
CA LYS A 273 14.13 -22.73 -1.93
C LYS A 273 13.00 -22.40 -0.97
N LYS A 274 12.88 -21.12 -0.62
CA LYS A 274 11.91 -20.64 0.37
C LYS A 274 10.92 -19.66 -0.27
N ILE A 275 9.66 -19.71 0.15
CA ILE A 275 8.64 -18.77 -0.27
C ILE A 275 7.86 -18.25 0.93
N PHE A 276 7.67 -16.94 1.03
CA PHE A 276 6.99 -16.28 2.14
C PHE A 276 6.03 -15.20 1.64
N GLY A 277 4.85 -15.14 2.23
CA GLY A 277 3.98 -13.98 2.12
C GLY A 277 4.48 -12.84 3.02
N SER A 278 4.29 -11.60 2.58
CA SER A 278 4.59 -10.40 3.34
C SER A 278 3.31 -9.63 3.65
N TRP A 279 2.88 -9.64 4.89
CA TRP A 279 1.76 -8.85 5.37
C TRP A 279 2.24 -7.49 5.86
N GLY A 280 1.98 -6.43 5.07
CA GLY A 280 2.39 -5.06 5.42
C GLY A 280 3.90 -4.86 5.64
N GLY A 281 4.77 -5.67 5.00
CA GLY A 281 6.22 -5.62 5.21
C GLY A 281 6.65 -6.09 6.60
N CYS A 282 5.82 -6.86 7.31
CA CYS A 282 6.02 -7.23 8.71
C CYS A 282 6.28 -5.99 9.60
N CYS A 283 5.59 -4.88 9.32
CA CYS A 283 5.76 -3.62 10.03
C CYS A 283 4.85 -3.50 11.27
N HIS A 284 5.44 -2.98 12.34
CA HIS A 284 4.76 -2.45 13.52
C HIS A 284 4.77 -0.92 13.44
N LEU A 285 3.73 -0.31 12.86
CA LEU A 285 3.74 1.10 12.44
C LEU A 285 4.01 2.10 13.56
N ASP A 286 3.65 1.79 14.80
CA ASP A 286 3.97 2.65 15.96
C ASP A 286 5.47 2.91 16.11
N LYS A 287 6.32 2.02 15.57
CA LYS A 287 7.79 2.12 15.60
C LYS A 287 8.38 2.29 14.19
N ASP A 288 7.84 1.55 13.22
CA ASP A 288 8.49 1.42 11.92
C ASP A 288 8.31 2.64 11.01
N ILE A 289 7.30 3.49 11.23
CA ILE A 289 7.21 4.79 10.53
C ILE A 289 8.47 5.61 10.77
N GLN A 290 8.86 5.79 12.03
CA GLN A 290 10.08 6.53 12.39
C GLN A 290 11.35 5.81 11.93
N LYS A 291 11.41 4.47 12.10
CA LYS A 291 12.54 3.64 11.67
C LYS A 291 12.79 3.74 10.16
N ILE A 292 11.74 3.63 9.34
CA ILE A 292 11.85 3.75 7.88
C ILE A 292 12.24 5.18 7.50
N PHE A 293 11.64 6.20 8.13
CA PHE A 293 11.96 7.59 7.84
C PHE A 293 13.42 7.93 8.21
N LYS A 294 13.92 7.41 9.33
CA LYS A 294 15.33 7.48 9.72
C LYS A 294 16.24 6.76 8.73
N PHE A 295 15.85 5.55 8.27
CA PHE A 295 16.60 4.81 7.26
C PHE A 295 16.81 5.62 5.98
N PHE A 296 15.87 6.49 5.61
CA PHE A 296 15.99 7.43 4.49
C PHE A 296 16.51 8.82 4.90
N ASP A 297 17.27 8.90 6.00
CA ASP A 297 17.94 10.12 6.50
C ASP A 297 16.96 11.27 6.74
N TYR A 298 15.74 10.96 7.18
CA TYR A 298 14.65 11.92 7.39
C TYR A 298 14.31 12.75 6.13
N LYS A 299 14.59 12.22 4.94
CA LYS A 299 14.29 12.86 3.65
C LYS A 299 12.94 12.38 3.11
N ASN A 300 12.25 13.26 2.40
CA ASN A 300 11.01 12.90 1.69
C ASN A 300 11.35 12.20 0.36
N THR A 301 11.92 10.99 0.47
CA THR A 301 12.54 10.26 -0.63
C THR A 301 11.52 9.69 -1.60
N PHE A 302 10.37 9.25 -1.08
CA PHE A 302 9.37 8.58 -1.91
C PHE A 302 8.63 9.54 -2.83
N ILE A 303 8.35 10.78 -2.40
CA ILE A 303 7.77 11.80 -3.29
C ILE A 303 8.68 12.08 -4.48
N LYS A 304 9.95 12.31 -4.21
CA LYS A 304 10.94 12.65 -5.26
C LYS A 304 11.13 11.50 -6.24
N ASN A 305 10.97 10.27 -5.77
CA ASN A 305 11.26 9.04 -6.51
C ASN A 305 10.01 8.20 -6.81
N SER A 306 8.84 8.81 -6.89
CA SER A 306 7.61 8.16 -7.34
C SER A 306 6.86 9.07 -8.30
N LYS A 307 6.20 8.47 -9.29
CA LYS A 307 5.31 9.22 -10.19
C LYS A 307 3.97 9.43 -9.51
N ILE A 308 3.86 10.50 -8.72
CA ILE A 308 2.67 10.88 -7.96
C ILE A 308 1.88 11.93 -8.73
N LYS A 309 0.56 11.78 -8.79
CA LYS A 309 -0.36 12.79 -9.31
C LYS A 309 -1.50 13.03 -8.31
N LYS A 310 -1.83 14.31 -8.12
CA LYS A 310 -2.92 14.75 -7.22
C LYS A 310 -4.20 14.95 -8.01
N TYR A 311 -5.32 14.57 -7.40
CA TYR A 311 -6.68 14.72 -7.94
C TYR A 311 -7.58 15.28 -6.85
N SER A 312 -8.64 15.98 -7.24
CA SER A 312 -9.76 16.26 -6.35
C SER A 312 -10.67 15.03 -6.22
N LEU A 313 -11.50 14.97 -5.17
CA LEU A 313 -12.37 13.82 -4.92
C LEU A 313 -13.33 13.52 -6.08
N ASN A 314 -13.87 14.55 -6.74
CA ASN A 314 -14.77 14.40 -7.90
C ASN A 314 -14.07 13.81 -9.14
N LYS A 315 -12.73 13.77 -9.18
CA LYS A 315 -11.93 13.14 -10.24
C LYS A 315 -11.42 11.73 -9.85
N ILE A 316 -12.04 11.08 -8.86
CA ILE A 316 -11.62 9.77 -8.36
C ILE A 316 -11.64 8.69 -9.45
N SER A 317 -12.65 8.69 -10.33
CA SER A 317 -12.74 7.73 -11.43
C SER A 317 -11.57 7.87 -12.42
N LEU A 318 -11.19 9.10 -12.76
CA LEU A 318 -10.00 9.38 -13.57
C LEU A 318 -8.73 8.93 -12.87
N ALA A 319 -8.62 9.18 -11.55
CA ALA A 319 -7.47 8.73 -10.76
C ALA A 319 -7.29 7.21 -10.79
N ILE A 320 -8.40 6.47 -10.65
CA ILE A 320 -8.41 5.00 -10.74
C ILE A 320 -8.00 4.52 -12.13
N GLU A 321 -8.53 5.15 -13.18
CA GLU A 321 -8.20 4.80 -14.57
C GLU A 321 -6.71 5.01 -14.88
N GLU A 322 -6.12 6.12 -14.44
CA GLU A 322 -4.69 6.38 -14.68
C GLU A 322 -3.78 5.41 -13.89
N VAL A 323 -4.19 4.98 -12.70
CA VAL A 323 -3.49 3.91 -11.96
C VAL A 323 -3.59 2.58 -12.70
N LEU A 324 -4.78 2.21 -13.19
CA LEU A 324 -5.00 1.00 -13.99
C LEU A 324 -4.13 0.94 -15.25
N LYS A 325 -4.00 2.08 -15.95
CA LYS A 325 -3.14 2.21 -17.13
C LYS A 325 -1.64 2.29 -16.78
N GLY A 326 -1.29 2.33 -15.48
CA GLY A 326 0.09 2.50 -15.01
C GLY A 326 0.70 3.85 -15.34
N LYS A 327 -0.10 4.85 -15.72
CA LYS A 327 0.35 6.22 -16.04
C LYS A 327 0.91 6.93 -14.82
N VAL A 328 0.45 6.57 -13.62
CA VAL A 328 0.92 7.07 -12.33
C VAL A 328 1.23 5.91 -11.39
N ASN A 329 2.26 6.03 -10.56
CA ASN A 329 2.57 5.02 -9.55
C ASN A 329 1.65 5.15 -8.33
N ARG A 330 1.28 6.40 -8.01
CA ARG A 330 0.39 6.71 -6.88
C ARG A 330 -0.53 7.87 -7.25
N ALA A 331 -1.82 7.61 -7.25
CA ALA A 331 -2.83 8.66 -7.31
C ALA A 331 -3.19 9.09 -5.89
N ILE A 332 -3.20 10.39 -5.64
CA ILE A 332 -3.48 11.00 -4.34
C ILE A 332 -4.69 11.92 -4.47
N ILE A 333 -5.70 11.67 -3.66
CA ILE A 333 -6.86 12.58 -3.53
C ILE A 333 -6.48 13.68 -2.54
N LYS A 334 -6.64 14.92 -2.98
CA LYS A 334 -6.46 16.12 -2.16
C LYS A 334 -7.84 16.61 -1.69
N PHE A 335 -7.97 16.85 -0.41
CA PHE A 335 -9.13 17.46 0.23
C PHE A 335 -8.85 18.89 0.67
#